data_2aafd27e5cf7eb9c8e0639ad42782285
#
_entry.id   2aafd27e5cf7eb9c8e0639ad42782285
#
_cell.length_a   1.000
_cell.length_b   1.000
_cell.length_c   1.000
_cell.angle_alpha   90.00
_cell.angle_beta   90.00
_cell.angle_gamma   90.00
#
_symmetry.space_group_name_H-M   'P 1'
#
loop_
_entity.id
_entity.type
_entity.pdbx_description
1 polymer ?
#
loop_
_entity_poly.entity_id
_entity_poly.type
_entity_poly.pdbx_seq_one_letter_code
_entity_poly.pdbx_strand_id
1 'polypeptide(L)'
;MPGVLFIDEVHMLDIECFSFINRALEDELAPIVIMASNRGNSRIRGTTYRSPHGLPLDFLDRVVIVSTHAYAKEELQQIISIRAQEEEVDVSPDALALLTKIGQESGIRYASNLLTTSQLISAKRKAKQVEIGDVQRSFTLFYDQDRSVKFVKEFEKRLIGEEGVVELGVTNGHGDAMEL
;
A
#
# COMPACT_ATOMS: atom_id res chain seq x y z
N MET A 1 3.37 33.01 9.39
CA MET A 1 2.27 32.06 9.64
C MET A 1 2.86 30.68 9.60
N PRO A 2 2.68 29.85 10.62
CA PRO A 2 3.13 28.46 10.57
C PRO A 2 2.36 27.72 9.46
N GLY A 3 3.09 26.90 8.72
CA GLY A 3 2.52 26.07 7.66
C GLY A 3 2.13 24.68 8.15
N VAL A 4 1.84 23.76 7.23
CA VAL A 4 1.66 22.34 7.50
C VAL A 4 2.79 21.58 6.84
N LEU A 5 3.49 20.75 7.61
CA LEU A 5 4.50 19.81 7.13
C LEU A 5 3.87 18.41 7.09
N PHE A 6 3.80 17.80 5.92
CA PHE A 6 3.36 16.41 5.76
C PHE A 6 4.56 15.52 5.44
N ILE A 7 4.73 14.45 6.22
CA ILE A 7 5.80 13.46 6.01
C ILE A 7 5.14 12.08 5.81
N ASP A 8 5.19 11.58 4.59
CA ASP A 8 4.76 10.21 4.29
C ASP A 8 5.88 9.22 4.56
N GLU A 9 5.51 7.95 4.90
CA GLU A 9 6.47 6.87 5.19
C GLU A 9 7.50 7.29 6.26
N VAL A 10 7.05 7.96 7.32
CA VAL A 10 7.91 8.58 8.34
C VAL A 10 8.90 7.61 9.00
N HIS A 11 8.59 6.30 9.02
CA HIS A 11 9.47 5.25 9.50
C HIS A 11 10.76 5.08 8.66
N MET A 12 10.85 5.75 7.52
CA MET A 12 12.07 5.77 6.69
C MET A 12 13.12 6.79 7.19
N LEU A 13 12.75 7.65 8.12
CA LEU A 13 13.68 8.60 8.73
C LEU A 13 14.61 7.91 9.72
N ASP A 14 15.83 8.42 9.83
CA ASP A 14 16.82 7.99 10.80
C ASP A 14 16.55 8.61 12.18
N ILE A 15 17.09 8.00 13.24
CA ILE A 15 16.91 8.46 14.61
C ILE A 15 17.34 9.92 14.81
N GLU A 16 18.35 10.36 14.10
CA GLU A 16 18.87 11.73 14.14
C GLU A 16 17.85 12.73 13.58
N CYS A 17 17.12 12.34 12.53
CA CYS A 17 16.04 13.15 11.96
C CYS A 17 14.91 13.36 12.98
N PHE A 18 14.55 12.33 13.74
CA PHE A 18 13.54 12.45 14.80
C PHE A 18 13.98 13.40 15.91
N SER A 19 15.24 13.34 16.30
CA SER A 19 15.80 14.27 17.27
C SER A 19 15.75 15.71 16.78
N PHE A 20 16.01 15.93 15.49
CA PHE A 20 15.88 17.25 14.87
C PHE A 20 14.43 17.73 14.82
N ILE A 21 13.49 16.88 14.43
CA ILE A 21 12.07 17.21 14.37
C ILE A 21 11.53 17.52 15.76
N ASN A 22 11.89 16.75 16.79
CA ASN A 22 11.54 17.04 18.18
C ASN A 22 11.92 18.45 18.58
N ARG A 23 13.14 18.84 18.25
CA ARG A 23 13.66 20.18 18.56
C ARG A 23 12.94 21.27 17.76
N ALA A 24 12.64 21.00 16.49
CA ALA A 24 11.92 21.94 15.63
C ALA A 24 10.45 22.15 16.07
N LEU A 25 9.83 21.14 16.68
CA LEU A 25 8.46 21.23 17.21
C LEU A 25 8.36 22.05 18.49
N GLU A 26 9.46 22.31 19.17
CA GLU A 26 9.51 23.15 20.39
C GLU A 26 9.62 24.66 20.08
N ASP A 27 9.76 25.04 18.80
CA ASP A 27 9.81 26.43 18.38
C ASP A 27 8.40 27.07 18.43
N GLU A 28 8.31 28.34 18.83
CA GLU A 28 7.02 29.08 18.82
C GLU A 28 6.38 29.21 17.45
N LEU A 29 7.16 29.13 16.38
CA LEU A 29 6.69 29.19 14.99
C LEU A 29 6.68 27.81 14.31
N ALA A 30 6.69 26.74 15.09
CA ALA A 30 6.66 25.39 14.55
C ALA A 30 5.45 25.15 13.62
N PRO A 31 5.63 24.46 12.49
CA PRO A 31 4.53 24.08 11.63
C PRO A 31 3.68 22.99 12.30
N ILE A 32 2.43 22.83 11.85
CA ILE A 32 1.64 21.65 12.16
C ILE A 32 2.24 20.49 11.40
N VAL A 33 2.64 19.42 12.11
CA VAL A 33 3.27 18.24 11.48
C VAL A 33 2.26 17.09 11.43
N ILE A 34 2.05 16.59 10.24
CA ILE A 34 1.23 15.41 9.96
C ILE A 34 2.13 14.33 9.38
N MET A 35 2.09 13.14 9.97
CA MET A 35 2.95 12.03 9.56
C MET A 35 2.10 10.81 9.24
N ALA A 36 2.53 10.03 8.25
CA ALA A 36 1.90 8.77 7.89
C ALA A 36 2.91 7.62 7.99
N SER A 37 2.45 6.46 8.48
CA SER A 37 3.21 5.21 8.52
C SER A 37 2.28 4.02 8.35
N ASN A 38 2.73 3.03 7.60
CA ASN A 38 2.06 1.74 7.42
C ASN A 38 2.73 0.61 8.22
N ARG A 39 3.68 0.93 9.12
CA ARG A 39 4.42 -0.07 9.89
C ARG A 39 3.76 -0.32 11.24
N GLY A 40 3.76 -1.59 11.62
CA GLY A 40 3.50 -2.02 13.00
C GLY A 40 4.78 -1.94 13.83
N ASN A 41 5.08 -2.97 14.64
CA ASN A 41 6.36 -3.05 15.34
C ASN A 41 7.51 -3.27 14.36
N SER A 42 8.36 -2.27 14.19
CA SER A 42 9.49 -2.32 13.26
C SER A 42 10.75 -1.74 13.88
N ARG A 43 11.89 -2.00 13.25
CA ARG A 43 13.17 -1.45 13.67
C ARG A 43 13.26 0.02 13.29
N ILE A 44 13.72 0.85 14.22
CA ILE A 44 14.05 2.25 13.94
C ILE A 44 15.27 2.26 13.03
N ARG A 45 15.18 2.98 11.92
CA ARG A 45 16.30 3.06 10.97
C ARG A 45 17.55 3.64 11.62
N GLY A 46 18.70 3.05 11.32
CA GLY A 46 19.97 3.42 11.94
C GLY A 46 20.24 2.79 13.32
N THR A 47 19.29 2.00 13.86
CA THR A 47 19.43 1.36 15.18
C THR A 47 19.08 -0.12 15.14
N THR A 48 19.37 -0.84 16.23
CA THR A 48 18.93 -2.23 16.45
C THR A 48 17.60 -2.31 17.22
N TYR A 49 17.08 -1.19 17.72
CA TYR A 49 15.88 -1.16 18.55
C TYR A 49 14.60 -1.30 17.71
N ARG A 50 13.66 -2.08 18.25
CA ARG A 50 12.30 -2.18 17.72
C ARG A 50 11.38 -1.29 18.52
N SER A 51 10.51 -0.58 17.82
CA SER A 51 9.53 0.31 18.41
C SER A 51 8.21 0.26 17.62
N PRO A 52 7.08 0.60 18.25
CA PRO A 52 5.83 0.79 17.53
C PRO A 52 6.01 1.79 16.38
N HIS A 53 5.46 1.45 15.23
CA HIS A 53 5.51 2.26 14.00
C HIS A 53 6.93 2.56 13.47
N GLY A 54 7.99 2.01 14.09
CA GLY A 54 9.38 2.33 13.73
C GLY A 54 9.81 3.72 14.17
N LEU A 55 9.17 4.29 15.18
CA LEU A 55 9.42 5.63 15.71
C LEU A 55 10.04 5.55 17.12
N PRO A 56 10.92 6.47 17.53
CA PRO A 56 11.41 6.56 18.89
C PRO A 56 10.27 6.76 19.89
N LEU A 57 10.39 6.18 21.10
CA LEU A 57 9.34 6.26 22.12
C LEU A 57 9.12 7.69 22.61
N ASP A 58 10.20 8.46 22.80
CA ASP A 58 10.15 9.87 23.18
C ASP A 58 9.43 10.75 22.15
N PHE A 59 9.46 10.34 20.88
CA PHE A 59 8.70 10.98 19.82
C PHE A 59 7.23 10.58 19.83
N LEU A 60 6.93 9.31 20.09
CA LEU A 60 5.55 8.81 20.16
C LEU A 60 4.74 9.44 21.30
N ASP A 61 5.40 9.78 22.41
CA ASP A 61 4.75 10.44 23.54
C ASP A 61 4.32 11.89 23.23
N ARG A 62 4.83 12.48 22.15
CA ARG A 62 4.55 13.87 21.74
C ARG A 62 3.52 13.96 20.61
N VAL A 63 3.07 12.86 20.06
CA VAL A 63 2.17 12.84 18.90
C VAL A 63 0.82 12.19 19.22
N VAL A 64 -0.21 12.63 18.51
CA VAL A 64 -1.53 11.99 18.55
C VAL A 64 -1.59 10.94 17.46
N ILE A 65 -1.82 9.69 17.85
CA ILE A 65 -1.91 8.57 16.91
C ILE A 65 -3.35 8.40 16.46
N VAL A 66 -3.58 8.51 15.15
CA VAL A 66 -4.87 8.30 14.51
C VAL A 66 -4.79 7.02 13.69
N SER A 67 -5.60 6.03 14.06
CA SER A 67 -5.71 4.77 13.31
C SER A 67 -6.68 4.91 12.14
N THR A 68 -6.28 4.45 10.97
CA THR A 68 -7.14 4.34 9.79
C THR A 68 -7.69 2.93 9.68
N HIS A 69 -8.89 2.81 9.11
CA HIS A 69 -9.57 1.54 8.87
C HIS A 69 -9.76 1.31 7.38
N ALA A 70 -9.95 0.05 6.99
CA ALA A 70 -10.33 -0.29 5.63
C ALA A 70 -11.72 0.30 5.31
N TYR A 71 -11.88 0.78 4.09
CA TYR A 71 -13.14 1.36 3.64
C TYR A 71 -14.25 0.32 3.50
N ALA A 72 -15.47 0.70 3.88
CA ALA A 72 -16.67 -0.07 3.60
C ALA A 72 -17.01 -0.03 2.09
N LYS A 73 -17.92 -0.91 1.65
CA LYS A 73 -18.30 -1.02 0.24
C LYS A 73 -18.87 0.28 -0.31
N GLU A 74 -19.71 0.91 0.46
CA GLU A 74 -20.38 2.18 0.11
C GLU A 74 -19.39 3.31 -0.03
N GLU A 75 -18.41 3.37 0.88
CA GLU A 75 -17.32 4.36 0.85
C GLU A 75 -16.41 4.14 -0.37
N LEU A 76 -16.05 2.88 -0.67
CA LEU A 76 -15.29 2.54 -1.86
C LEU A 76 -16.00 2.95 -3.15
N GLN A 77 -17.31 2.70 -3.24
CA GLN A 77 -18.12 3.10 -4.38
C GLN A 77 -18.11 4.63 -4.55
N GLN A 78 -18.26 5.35 -3.44
CA GLN A 78 -18.22 6.81 -3.46
C GLN A 78 -16.86 7.34 -3.89
N ILE A 79 -15.76 6.77 -3.38
CA ILE A 79 -14.40 7.16 -3.75
C ILE A 79 -14.15 6.90 -5.24
N ILE A 80 -14.55 5.75 -5.77
CA ILE A 80 -14.39 5.43 -7.20
C ILE A 80 -15.24 6.38 -8.05
N SER A 81 -16.45 6.73 -7.59
CA SER A 81 -17.31 7.69 -8.29
C SER A 81 -16.69 9.10 -8.32
N ILE A 82 -16.15 9.59 -7.21
CA ILE A 82 -15.44 10.87 -7.15
C ILE A 82 -14.23 10.83 -8.09
N ARG A 83 -13.47 9.74 -8.09
CA ARG A 83 -12.32 9.56 -8.97
C ARG A 83 -12.71 9.59 -10.45
N ALA A 84 -13.82 8.95 -10.80
CA ALA A 84 -14.36 8.98 -12.16
C ALA A 84 -14.76 10.41 -12.58
N GLN A 85 -15.37 11.18 -11.68
CA GLN A 85 -15.70 12.58 -11.93
C GLN A 85 -14.47 13.46 -12.13
N GLU A 86 -13.44 13.31 -11.30
CA GLU A 86 -12.18 14.06 -11.42
C GLU A 86 -11.41 13.73 -12.72
N GLU A 87 -11.50 12.51 -13.20
CA GLU A 87 -10.90 12.08 -14.48
C GLU A 87 -11.83 12.34 -15.70
N GLU A 88 -13.01 12.94 -15.48
CA GLU A 88 -14.02 13.19 -16.51
C GLU A 88 -14.44 11.91 -17.27
N VAL A 89 -14.59 10.80 -16.52
CA VAL A 89 -14.94 9.48 -17.06
C VAL A 89 -16.38 9.16 -16.75
N ASP A 90 -17.19 8.98 -17.78
CA ASP A 90 -18.54 8.44 -17.62
C ASP A 90 -18.48 6.93 -17.42
N VAL A 91 -18.98 6.45 -16.28
CA VAL A 91 -18.97 5.03 -15.90
C VAL A 91 -20.41 4.54 -15.77
N SER A 92 -20.73 3.41 -16.37
CA SER A 92 -22.05 2.80 -16.20
C SER A 92 -22.23 2.27 -14.76
N PRO A 93 -23.46 2.22 -14.23
CA PRO A 93 -23.73 1.73 -12.87
C PRO A 93 -23.20 0.30 -12.63
N ASP A 94 -23.29 -0.56 -13.63
CA ASP A 94 -22.83 -1.94 -13.55
C ASP A 94 -21.29 -2.03 -13.54
N ALA A 95 -20.61 -1.17 -14.30
CA ALA A 95 -19.15 -1.06 -14.28
C ALA A 95 -18.65 -0.52 -12.95
N LEU A 96 -19.34 0.47 -12.38
CA LEU A 96 -19.02 1.02 -11.06
C LEU A 96 -19.19 -0.04 -9.95
N ALA A 97 -20.26 -0.84 -10.00
CA ALA A 97 -20.48 -1.93 -9.06
C ALA A 97 -19.38 -3.00 -9.16
N LEU A 98 -18.94 -3.34 -10.38
CA LEU A 98 -17.84 -4.28 -10.61
C LEU A 98 -16.50 -3.72 -10.09
N LEU A 99 -16.17 -2.45 -10.39
CA LEU A 99 -14.97 -1.79 -9.88
C LEU A 99 -14.96 -1.74 -8.35
N THR A 100 -16.11 -1.48 -7.73
CA THR A 100 -16.26 -1.48 -6.27
C THR A 100 -15.96 -2.87 -5.69
N LYS A 101 -16.48 -3.93 -6.30
CA LYS A 101 -16.21 -5.31 -5.88
C LYS A 101 -14.72 -5.64 -6.00
N ILE A 102 -14.11 -5.31 -7.13
CA ILE A 102 -12.67 -5.49 -7.34
C ILE A 102 -11.86 -4.68 -6.30
N GLY A 103 -12.29 -3.46 -5.99
CA GLY A 103 -11.66 -2.62 -4.97
C GLY A 103 -11.71 -3.22 -3.56
N GLN A 104 -12.77 -3.95 -3.23
CA GLN A 104 -12.85 -4.69 -1.96
C GLN A 104 -11.88 -5.89 -1.90
N GLU A 105 -11.73 -6.61 -3.01
CA GLU A 105 -10.91 -7.83 -3.08
C GLU A 105 -9.41 -7.52 -3.28
N SER A 106 -9.08 -6.59 -4.18
CA SER A 106 -7.69 -6.31 -4.61
C SER A 106 -7.18 -4.93 -4.18
N GLY A 107 -8.00 -4.14 -3.49
CA GLY A 107 -7.66 -2.82 -2.98
C GLY A 107 -8.03 -1.66 -3.92
N ILE A 108 -8.25 -0.51 -3.29
CA ILE A 108 -8.74 0.71 -3.96
C ILE A 108 -7.77 1.24 -5.04
N ARG A 109 -6.45 1.14 -4.81
CA ARG A 109 -5.43 1.60 -5.76
C ARG A 109 -5.51 0.82 -7.07
N TYR A 110 -5.72 -0.49 -6.97
CA TYR A 110 -5.88 -1.34 -8.14
C TYR A 110 -7.16 -1.00 -8.91
N ALA A 111 -8.29 -0.83 -8.20
CA ALA A 111 -9.56 -0.42 -8.83
C ALA A 111 -9.45 0.95 -9.52
N SER A 112 -8.77 1.92 -8.93
CA SER A 112 -8.52 3.23 -9.55
C SER A 112 -7.69 3.10 -10.83
N ASN A 113 -6.63 2.30 -10.82
CA ASN A 113 -5.84 2.04 -12.03
C ASN A 113 -6.66 1.34 -13.13
N LEU A 114 -7.56 0.41 -12.73
CA LEU A 114 -8.47 -0.22 -13.68
C LEU A 114 -9.47 0.77 -14.27
N LEU A 115 -9.94 1.75 -13.52
CA LEU A 115 -10.82 2.81 -14.03
C LEU A 115 -10.15 3.54 -15.21
N THR A 116 -8.94 4.06 -14.99
CA THR A 116 -8.16 4.78 -16.02
C THR A 116 -7.87 3.89 -17.24
N THR A 117 -7.49 2.61 -17.02
CA THR A 117 -7.23 1.69 -18.14
C THR A 117 -8.51 1.30 -18.88
N SER A 118 -9.64 1.16 -18.20
CA SER A 118 -10.94 0.89 -18.80
C SER A 118 -11.43 2.06 -19.65
N GLN A 119 -11.15 3.30 -19.22
CA GLN A 119 -11.41 4.51 -20.02
C GLN A 119 -10.64 4.46 -21.35
N LEU A 120 -9.36 4.10 -21.33
CA LEU A 120 -8.56 3.97 -22.55
C LEU A 120 -9.10 2.89 -23.49
N ILE A 121 -9.63 1.78 -22.94
CA ILE A 121 -10.26 0.72 -23.72
C ILE A 121 -11.58 1.21 -24.34
N SER A 122 -12.42 1.92 -23.58
CA SER A 122 -13.67 2.49 -24.06
C SER A 122 -13.43 3.55 -25.15
N ALA A 123 -12.43 4.42 -24.96
CA ALA A 123 -12.02 5.42 -25.95
C ALA A 123 -11.54 4.77 -27.26
N LYS A 124 -10.79 3.67 -27.19
CA LYS A 124 -10.39 2.89 -28.37
C LYS A 124 -11.59 2.32 -29.13
N ARG A 125 -12.64 1.95 -28.40
CA ARG A 125 -13.93 1.49 -28.96
C ARG A 125 -14.81 2.65 -29.44
N LYS A 126 -14.42 3.90 -29.20
CA LYS A 126 -15.19 5.13 -29.44
C LYS A 126 -16.54 5.14 -28.70
N ALA A 127 -16.58 4.53 -27.54
CA ALA A 127 -17.75 4.60 -26.66
C ALA A 127 -17.75 5.89 -25.84
N LYS A 128 -18.94 6.35 -25.45
CA LYS A 128 -19.10 7.57 -24.63
C LYS A 128 -18.88 7.28 -23.13
N GLN A 129 -19.12 6.03 -22.72
CA GLN A 129 -19.00 5.62 -21.32
C GLN A 129 -18.28 4.28 -21.20
N VAL A 130 -17.71 4.05 -20.01
CA VAL A 130 -17.08 2.79 -19.63
C VAL A 130 -18.17 1.78 -19.27
N GLU A 131 -18.18 0.65 -19.94
CA GLU A 131 -19.09 -0.46 -19.69
C GLU A 131 -18.39 -1.61 -18.95
N ILE A 132 -19.20 -2.55 -18.45
CA ILE A 132 -18.72 -3.72 -17.72
C ILE A 132 -17.68 -4.54 -18.52
N GLY A 133 -17.87 -4.63 -19.85
CA GLY A 133 -16.94 -5.33 -20.75
C GLY A 133 -15.55 -4.70 -20.81
N ASP A 134 -15.47 -3.36 -20.71
CA ASP A 134 -14.19 -2.65 -20.72
C ASP A 134 -13.42 -2.91 -19.40
N VAL A 135 -14.13 -2.93 -18.26
CA VAL A 135 -13.56 -3.28 -16.96
C VAL A 135 -13.10 -4.73 -16.93
N GLN A 136 -13.91 -5.67 -17.44
CA GLN A 136 -13.53 -7.08 -17.51
C GLN A 136 -12.27 -7.29 -18.37
N ARG A 137 -12.19 -6.62 -19.50
CA ARG A 137 -11.02 -6.68 -20.37
C ARG A 137 -9.78 -6.09 -19.71
N SER A 138 -9.92 -4.93 -19.05
CA SER A 138 -8.85 -4.32 -18.26
C SER A 138 -8.39 -5.26 -17.15
N PHE A 139 -9.31 -5.86 -16.41
CA PHE A 139 -9.02 -6.83 -15.34
C PHE A 139 -8.30 -8.10 -15.86
N THR A 140 -8.56 -8.52 -17.07
CA THR A 140 -7.87 -9.67 -17.70
C THR A 140 -6.44 -9.31 -18.12
N LEU A 141 -6.22 -8.09 -18.59
CA LEU A 141 -4.91 -7.63 -19.06
C LEU A 141 -3.95 -7.26 -17.93
N PHE A 142 -4.47 -6.70 -16.84
CA PHE A 142 -3.67 -6.19 -15.72
C PHE A 142 -3.90 -7.04 -14.47
N TYR A 143 -2.85 -7.70 -14.01
CA TYR A 143 -2.91 -8.56 -12.83
C TYR A 143 -2.84 -7.71 -11.56
N ASP A 144 -3.67 -8.09 -10.57
CA ASP A 144 -3.49 -7.66 -9.19
C ASP A 144 -2.30 -8.38 -8.54
N GLN A 145 -1.98 -7.98 -7.30
CA GLN A 145 -0.85 -8.54 -6.59
C GLN A 145 -0.97 -10.07 -6.42
N ASP A 146 -2.15 -10.57 -6.04
CA ASP A 146 -2.37 -11.98 -5.76
C ASP A 146 -2.27 -12.84 -7.02
N ARG A 147 -2.84 -12.37 -8.14
CA ARG A 147 -2.74 -13.05 -9.43
C ARG A 147 -1.30 -13.01 -9.95
N SER A 148 -0.58 -11.91 -9.75
CA SER A 148 0.82 -11.80 -10.12
C SER A 148 1.68 -12.82 -9.36
N VAL A 149 1.49 -12.94 -8.04
CA VAL A 149 2.21 -13.92 -7.22
C VAL A 149 1.88 -15.36 -7.63
N LYS A 150 0.61 -15.67 -7.91
CA LYS A 150 0.20 -17.00 -8.42
C LYS A 150 0.85 -17.30 -9.77
N PHE A 151 0.84 -16.33 -10.68
CA PHE A 151 1.48 -16.48 -11.99
C PHE A 151 2.98 -16.77 -11.86
N VAL A 152 3.71 -16.03 -11.01
CA VAL A 152 5.15 -16.26 -10.78
C VAL A 152 5.38 -17.66 -10.21
N LYS A 153 4.61 -18.09 -9.21
CA LYS A 153 4.73 -19.45 -8.65
C LYS A 153 4.45 -20.56 -9.67
N GLU A 154 3.46 -20.37 -10.52
CA GLU A 154 3.16 -21.34 -11.59
C GLU A 154 4.25 -21.35 -12.66
N PHE A 155 4.80 -20.18 -12.98
CA PHE A 155 5.89 -20.05 -13.95
C PHE A 155 7.18 -20.69 -13.42
N GLU A 156 7.53 -20.47 -12.16
CA GLU A 156 8.67 -21.12 -11.49
C GLU A 156 8.53 -22.65 -11.52
N LYS A 157 7.34 -23.18 -11.18
CA LYS A 157 7.10 -24.63 -11.26
C LYS A 157 7.30 -25.19 -12.66
N ARG A 158 6.92 -24.45 -13.71
CA ARG A 158 7.13 -24.87 -15.10
C ARG A 158 8.59 -24.83 -15.55
N LEU A 159 9.37 -23.86 -15.06
CA LEU A 159 10.79 -23.69 -15.42
C LEU A 159 11.70 -24.64 -14.68
N ILE A 160 11.43 -24.88 -13.39
CA ILE A 160 12.32 -25.65 -12.52
C ILE A 160 11.98 -27.16 -12.60
N GLY A 161 10.79 -27.52 -13.09
CA GLY A 161 10.29 -28.90 -13.06
C GLY A 161 10.06 -29.41 -11.63
N GLU A 162 9.34 -30.49 -11.46
CA GLU A 162 9.09 -31.08 -10.14
C GLU A 162 10.37 -31.69 -9.50
N GLU A 163 11.48 -31.79 -10.23
CA GLU A 163 12.74 -32.41 -9.79
C GLU A 163 13.78 -31.42 -9.20
N GLY A 164 13.49 -30.14 -9.14
CA GLY A 164 14.47 -29.07 -8.80
C GLY A 164 14.38 -28.46 -7.41
N VAL A 165 13.61 -29.01 -6.47
CA VAL A 165 13.66 -28.54 -5.08
C VAL A 165 14.88 -29.20 -4.39
N VAL A 166 16.05 -28.64 -4.65
CA VAL A 166 17.19 -28.81 -3.72
C VAL A 166 16.80 -28.02 -2.49
N GLU A 167 16.35 -28.72 -1.44
CA GLU A 167 16.31 -28.18 -0.08
C GLU A 167 17.73 -27.67 0.25
N LEU A 168 17.92 -26.37 0.17
CA LEU A 168 19.04 -25.72 0.84
C LEU A 168 18.76 -25.86 2.33
N GLY A 169 19.16 -27.01 2.88
CA GLY A 169 19.15 -27.32 4.29
C GLY A 169 20.01 -26.29 5.02
N VAL A 170 19.37 -25.26 5.53
CA VAL A 170 19.94 -24.45 6.60
C VAL A 170 19.88 -25.32 7.85
N THR A 171 20.92 -26.12 8.07
CA THR A 171 21.17 -26.75 9.33
C THR A 171 21.46 -25.64 10.35
N ASN A 172 20.46 -25.33 11.15
CA ASN A 172 20.65 -24.62 12.42
C ASN A 172 21.54 -25.50 13.30
N GLY A 173 22.84 -25.23 13.30
CA GLY A 173 23.76 -25.81 14.24
C GLY A 173 23.37 -25.37 15.65
N HIS A 174 22.72 -26.27 16.38
CA HIS A 174 22.65 -26.22 17.81
C HIS A 174 24.09 -26.51 18.31
N GLY A 175 24.77 -25.47 18.71
CA GLY A 175 25.99 -25.61 19.53
C GLY A 175 25.59 -25.98 20.92
N ASP A 176 25.88 -27.23 21.28
CA ASP A 176 25.81 -27.71 22.64
C ASP A 176 26.63 -26.83 23.59
N ALA A 177 25.97 -26.33 24.60
CA ALA A 177 26.64 -25.76 25.75
C ALA A 177 27.40 -26.89 26.50
N MET A 178 28.71 -26.82 26.49
CA MET A 178 29.55 -27.57 27.40
C MET A 178 29.70 -26.80 28.70
N GLU A 179 29.17 -27.37 29.79
CA GLU A 179 29.52 -27.05 31.16
C GLU A 179 31.05 -27.19 31.36
N LEU A 180 31.64 -26.18 31.96
CA LEU A 180 32.66 -26.27 33.02
C LEU A 180 32.84 -24.87 33.64
#